data_eb7387067e4bcaa92e388fb384753c09
#
_entry.id   eb7387067e4bcaa92e388fb384753c09
#
_cell.length_a   1.000
_cell.length_b   1.000
_cell.length_c   1.000
_cell.angle_alpha   90.00
_cell.angle_beta   90.00
_cell.angle_gamma   90.00
#
_symmetry.space_group_name_H-M   'P 1'
#
loop_
_entity.id
_entity.type
_entity.pdbx_description
1 polymer ?
#
loop_
_entity_poly.entity_id
_entity_poly.type
_entity_poly.pdbx_seq_one_letter_code
_entity_poly.pdbx_strand_id
1 'polypeptide(L)'
;CDVVIPAGQGCCGALSLHDGRRSEAATFARRLIETFERTGVDAIVVNSAGCGSAMKEYADLLRDDPQWAARAEAMSAKVADFSEFLAEVGPAATRHPLPITVAYHDACHLASAQRITRQPRELLRAIPELQVAELPDAGICCGSAGIYNLVQPGPARQLGARKASSVAGTGADLVVSGNPGCALQIASALAAADTPKPVAHLAEVLDASIRARSARSLL
;
A
#
# COMPACT_ATOMS: atom_id res chain seq x y z
N CYS A 1 2.89 -2.62 21.05
CA CYS A 1 3.95 -1.86 20.38
C CYS A 1 3.86 -0.40 20.79
N ASP A 2 5.01 0.22 21.02
CA ASP A 2 5.11 1.66 21.15
C ASP A 2 5.31 2.26 19.74
N VAL A 3 4.45 3.17 19.35
CA VAL A 3 4.46 3.76 18.01
C VAL A 3 5.14 5.11 18.04
N VAL A 4 6.18 5.28 17.23
CA VAL A 4 6.90 6.54 17.04
C VAL A 4 6.62 7.08 15.64
N ILE A 5 6.20 8.33 15.55
CA ILE A 5 6.08 9.05 14.29
C ILE A 5 7.22 10.09 14.25
N PRO A 6 8.33 9.83 13.54
CA PRO A 6 9.48 10.70 13.61
C PRO A 6 9.19 12.04 12.94
N ALA A 7 9.53 13.12 13.63
CA ALA A 7 9.46 14.46 13.04
C ALA A 7 10.45 14.55 11.86
N GLY A 8 10.02 15.17 10.78
CA GLY A 8 10.86 15.37 9.60
C GLY A 8 10.98 14.17 8.65
N GLN A 9 10.17 13.10 8.86
CA GLN A 9 10.07 12.10 7.81
C GLN A 9 9.51 12.75 6.54
N GLY A 10 10.12 12.46 5.40
CA GLY A 10 9.80 13.05 4.11
C GLY A 10 9.43 11.99 3.07
N CYS A 11 9.60 12.35 1.81
CA CYS A 11 9.36 11.44 0.69
C CYS A 11 10.36 10.28 0.69
N CYS A 12 9.87 9.07 0.35
CA CYS A 12 10.71 7.88 0.18
C CYS A 12 11.54 7.87 -1.12
N GLY A 13 11.26 8.77 -2.06
CA GLY A 13 11.94 8.82 -3.35
C GLY A 13 11.47 7.80 -4.40
N ALA A 14 10.45 7.00 -4.11
CA ALA A 14 9.96 5.98 -5.03
C ALA A 14 9.58 6.53 -6.42
N LEU A 15 8.90 7.68 -6.48
CA LEU A 15 8.51 8.29 -7.75
C LEU A 15 9.73 8.70 -8.57
N SER A 16 10.75 9.28 -7.93
CA SER A 16 12.02 9.63 -8.60
C SER A 16 12.74 8.40 -9.10
N LEU A 17 12.73 7.30 -8.33
CA LEU A 17 13.33 6.03 -8.74
C LEU A 17 12.62 5.44 -9.96
N HIS A 18 11.28 5.46 -9.99
CA HIS A 18 10.49 4.99 -11.12
C HIS A 18 10.67 5.84 -12.40
N ASP A 19 11.00 7.11 -12.24
CA ASP A 19 11.31 8.03 -13.34
C ASP A 19 12.80 7.96 -13.78
N GLY A 20 13.58 7.03 -13.23
CA GLY A 20 15.00 6.87 -13.55
C GLY A 20 15.93 7.89 -12.89
N ARG A 21 15.42 8.77 -12.03
CA ARG A 21 16.20 9.81 -11.32
C ARG A 21 16.83 9.27 -10.05
N ARG A 22 17.77 8.30 -10.22
CA ARG A 22 18.40 7.58 -9.12
C ARG A 22 19.11 8.48 -8.11
N SER A 23 19.80 9.53 -8.56
CA SER A 23 20.53 10.45 -7.66
C SER A 23 19.58 11.23 -6.74
N GLU A 24 18.43 11.63 -7.24
CA GLU A 24 17.39 12.29 -6.46
C GLU A 24 16.76 11.31 -5.46
N ALA A 25 16.42 10.09 -5.93
CA ALA A 25 15.92 9.03 -5.05
C ALA A 25 16.91 8.70 -3.93
N ALA A 26 18.22 8.63 -4.24
CA ALA A 26 19.25 8.43 -3.24
C ALA A 26 19.32 9.56 -2.21
N THR A 27 19.05 10.81 -2.61
CA THR A 27 18.98 11.94 -1.68
C THR A 27 17.81 11.80 -0.70
N PHE A 28 16.65 11.38 -1.18
CA PHE A 28 15.51 11.07 -0.30
C PHE A 28 15.80 9.90 0.64
N ALA A 29 16.41 8.84 0.12
CA ALA A 29 16.76 7.65 0.91
C ALA A 29 17.70 8.02 2.07
N ARG A 30 18.78 8.78 1.81
CA ARG A 30 19.71 9.21 2.86
C ARG A 30 19.01 10.01 3.96
N ARG A 31 18.12 10.93 3.61
CA ARG A 31 17.34 11.72 4.60
C ARG A 31 16.44 10.84 5.47
N LEU A 32 15.77 9.86 4.88
CA LEU A 32 14.95 8.94 5.64
C LEU A 32 15.78 8.03 6.55
N ILE A 33 16.91 7.50 6.05
CA ILE A 33 17.85 6.71 6.87
C ILE A 33 18.25 7.49 8.11
N GLU A 34 18.74 8.73 7.94
CA GLU A 34 19.09 9.60 9.09
C GLU A 34 17.94 9.85 10.05
N THR A 35 16.73 10.01 9.50
CA THR A 35 15.55 10.29 10.31
C THR A 35 15.18 9.09 11.18
N PHE A 36 15.17 7.88 10.61
CA PHE A 36 14.80 6.67 11.34
C PHE A 36 15.90 6.16 12.27
N GLU A 37 17.17 6.32 11.93
CA GLU A 37 18.28 5.97 12.83
C GLU A 37 18.21 6.70 14.17
N ARG A 38 17.78 7.97 14.16
CA ARG A 38 17.62 8.75 15.40
C ARG A 38 16.51 8.26 16.31
N THR A 39 15.60 7.44 15.81
CA THR A 39 14.47 6.94 16.61
C THR A 39 14.79 5.65 17.39
N GLY A 40 15.75 4.88 16.93
CA GLY A 40 16.11 3.60 17.54
C GLY A 40 15.02 2.50 17.44
N VAL A 41 14.05 2.66 16.53
CA VAL A 41 12.94 1.70 16.38
C VAL A 41 13.40 0.32 15.88
N ASP A 42 12.68 -0.72 16.28
CA ASP A 42 12.94 -2.10 15.87
C ASP A 42 12.39 -2.40 14.47
N ALA A 43 11.25 -1.79 14.11
CA ALA A 43 10.59 -1.95 12.82
C ALA A 43 10.11 -0.61 12.25
N ILE A 44 10.10 -0.50 10.92
CA ILE A 44 9.57 0.65 10.18
C ILE A 44 8.37 0.17 9.37
N VAL A 45 7.18 0.48 9.86
CA VAL A 45 5.91 0.03 9.24
C VAL A 45 5.45 1.02 8.20
N VAL A 46 5.26 0.55 6.98
CA VAL A 46 4.87 1.38 5.83
C VAL A 46 3.51 0.96 5.30
N ASN A 47 2.57 1.90 5.24
CA ASN A 47 1.21 1.69 4.77
C ASN A 47 0.99 2.12 3.30
N SER A 48 2.05 2.18 2.52
CA SER A 48 2.01 2.49 1.09
C SER A 48 2.93 1.53 0.34
N ALA A 49 2.35 0.62 -0.43
CA ALA A 49 3.08 -0.45 -1.11
C ALA A 49 4.25 0.05 -1.97
N GLY A 50 4.07 1.16 -2.70
CA GLY A 50 5.13 1.76 -3.51
C GLY A 50 6.28 2.33 -2.68
N CYS A 51 5.97 2.97 -1.55
CA CYS A 51 6.99 3.46 -0.62
C CYS A 51 7.72 2.30 0.06
N GLY A 52 6.98 1.31 0.57
CA GLY A 52 7.55 0.13 1.23
C GLY A 52 8.50 -0.64 0.32
N SER A 53 8.10 -0.88 -0.93
CA SER A 53 8.97 -1.52 -1.92
C SER A 53 10.26 -0.75 -2.13
N ALA A 54 10.19 0.57 -2.38
CA ALA A 54 11.38 1.39 -2.58
C ALA A 54 12.29 1.44 -1.35
N MET A 55 11.72 1.51 -0.14
CA MET A 55 12.50 1.54 1.11
C MET A 55 13.19 0.20 1.40
N LYS A 56 12.58 -0.93 1.04
CA LYS A 56 13.22 -2.25 1.09
C LYS A 56 14.39 -2.37 0.11
N GLU A 57 14.41 -1.56 -0.96
CA GLU A 57 15.44 -1.55 -2.01
C GLU A 57 16.54 -0.50 -1.78
N TYR A 58 16.55 0.24 -0.66
CA TYR A 58 17.61 1.23 -0.39
C TYR A 58 18.99 0.62 -0.30
N ALA A 59 19.12 -0.62 0.15
CA ALA A 59 20.37 -1.36 0.13
C ALA A 59 20.96 -1.46 -1.29
N ASP A 60 20.11 -1.77 -2.30
CA ASP A 60 20.52 -1.80 -3.71
C ASP A 60 20.76 -0.41 -4.27
N LEU A 61 19.94 0.56 -3.92
CA LEU A 61 20.04 1.95 -4.40
C LEU A 61 21.37 2.59 -3.98
N LEU A 62 21.86 2.30 -2.78
CA LEU A 62 23.04 2.93 -2.16
C LEU A 62 24.24 1.97 -2.02
N ARG A 63 24.22 0.79 -2.65
CA ARG A 63 25.24 -0.24 -2.50
C ARG A 63 26.67 0.21 -2.87
N ASP A 64 26.78 1.13 -3.83
CA ASP A 64 28.07 1.64 -4.32
C ASP A 64 28.58 2.87 -3.55
N ASP A 65 27.85 3.29 -2.51
CA ASP A 65 28.22 4.40 -1.63
C ASP A 65 28.78 3.86 -0.30
N PRO A 66 30.11 3.87 -0.09
CA PRO A 66 30.72 3.27 1.10
C PRO A 66 30.24 3.87 2.42
N GLN A 67 29.78 5.11 2.42
CA GLN A 67 29.26 5.78 3.60
C GLN A 67 27.83 5.33 3.94
N TRP A 68 27.05 4.90 2.95
CA TRP A 68 25.61 4.67 3.09
C TRP A 68 25.21 3.21 2.93
N ALA A 69 26.00 2.38 2.28
CA ALA A 69 25.64 0.98 1.96
C ALA A 69 25.19 0.20 3.20
N ALA A 70 26.00 0.15 4.25
CA ALA A 70 25.65 -0.58 5.48
C ALA A 70 24.46 0.03 6.23
N ARG A 71 24.32 1.35 6.21
CA ARG A 71 23.18 2.06 6.82
C ARG A 71 21.88 1.79 6.08
N ALA A 72 21.95 1.78 4.74
CA ALA A 72 20.80 1.44 3.89
C ALA A 72 20.35 0.00 4.10
N GLU A 73 21.29 -0.94 4.19
CA GLU A 73 21.01 -2.34 4.49
C GLU A 73 20.30 -2.50 5.85
N ALA A 74 20.85 -1.86 6.89
CA ALA A 74 20.26 -1.89 8.23
C ALA A 74 18.84 -1.30 8.27
N MET A 75 18.58 -0.22 7.52
CA MET A 75 17.24 0.35 7.41
C MET A 75 16.30 -0.56 6.62
N SER A 76 16.73 -1.02 5.43
CA SER A 76 15.90 -1.89 4.57
C SER A 76 15.43 -3.15 5.29
N ALA A 77 16.29 -3.74 6.13
CA ALA A 77 15.98 -4.91 6.94
C ALA A 77 14.89 -4.67 8.00
N LYS A 78 14.66 -3.42 8.41
CA LYS A 78 13.62 -3.04 9.37
C LYS A 78 12.29 -2.69 8.72
N VAL A 79 12.25 -2.51 7.40
CA VAL A 79 11.04 -2.07 6.69
C VAL A 79 10.09 -3.24 6.51
N ALA A 80 8.87 -3.07 6.98
CA ALA A 80 7.78 -4.01 6.79
C ALA A 80 6.55 -3.30 6.23
N ASP A 81 5.80 -3.96 5.33
CA ASP A 81 4.47 -3.48 4.97
C ASP A 81 3.53 -3.57 6.17
N PHE A 82 2.56 -2.69 6.22
CA PHE A 82 1.57 -2.67 7.30
C PHE A 82 0.87 -4.01 7.49
N SER A 83 0.50 -4.68 6.41
CA SER A 83 -0.15 -5.98 6.48
C SER A 83 0.80 -7.12 6.88
N GLU A 84 2.04 -7.05 6.44
CA GLU A 84 3.11 -7.98 6.80
C GLU A 84 3.38 -7.91 8.31
N PHE A 85 3.62 -6.70 8.82
CA PHE A 85 3.88 -6.47 10.24
C PHE A 85 2.72 -6.91 11.13
N LEU A 86 1.47 -6.57 10.78
CA LEU A 86 0.31 -6.97 11.57
C LEU A 86 0.07 -8.48 11.56
N ALA A 87 0.36 -9.16 10.46
CA ALA A 87 0.25 -10.62 10.40
C ALA A 87 1.33 -11.30 11.27
N GLU A 88 2.52 -10.72 11.36
CA GLU A 88 3.62 -11.22 12.17
C GLU A 88 3.35 -11.05 13.68
N VAL A 89 2.94 -9.86 14.12
CA VAL A 89 2.69 -9.58 15.54
C VAL A 89 1.37 -10.18 16.04
N GLY A 90 0.49 -10.55 15.13
CA GLY A 90 -0.82 -11.12 15.47
C GLY A 90 -1.85 -10.09 15.98
N PRO A 91 -3.12 -10.51 16.10
CA PRO A 91 -4.20 -9.61 16.53
C PRO A 91 -4.15 -9.39 18.04
N ALA A 92 -3.94 -8.14 18.45
CA ALA A 92 -4.02 -7.73 19.87
C ALA A 92 -5.39 -7.11 20.23
N ALA A 93 -6.17 -6.67 19.25
CA ALA A 93 -7.46 -6.01 19.46
C ALA A 93 -8.63 -6.89 18.99
N THR A 94 -9.73 -6.83 19.71
CA THR A 94 -11.00 -7.46 19.29
C THR A 94 -11.48 -6.85 18.00
N ARG A 95 -11.97 -7.68 17.08
CA ARG A 95 -12.58 -7.27 15.83
C ARG A 95 -14.09 -7.35 15.93
N HIS A 96 -14.78 -6.26 15.60
CA HIS A 96 -16.22 -6.17 15.57
C HIS A 96 -16.76 -6.40 14.16
N PRO A 97 -17.99 -6.90 14.00
CA PRO A 97 -18.58 -7.22 12.70
C PRO A 97 -18.64 -6.02 11.76
N LEU A 98 -18.31 -6.27 10.49
CA LEU A 98 -18.53 -5.36 9.36
C LEU A 98 -19.28 -6.13 8.26
N PRO A 99 -20.61 -6.11 8.21
CA PRO A 99 -21.41 -6.86 7.24
C PRO A 99 -21.38 -6.22 5.86
N ILE A 100 -20.20 -6.25 5.20
CA ILE A 100 -19.99 -5.74 3.85
C ILE A 100 -19.12 -6.70 3.04
N THR A 101 -19.25 -6.62 1.72
CA THR A 101 -18.34 -7.29 0.79
C THR A 101 -17.31 -6.31 0.28
N VAL A 102 -16.02 -6.64 0.40
CA VAL A 102 -14.92 -5.82 -0.09
C VAL A 102 -14.22 -6.51 -1.27
N ALA A 103 -13.93 -5.74 -2.33
CA ALA A 103 -13.04 -6.18 -3.40
C ALA A 103 -11.60 -5.78 -3.04
N TYR A 104 -10.72 -6.75 -2.82
CA TYR A 104 -9.33 -6.45 -2.50
C TYR A 104 -8.49 -6.29 -3.78
N HIS A 105 -7.82 -5.12 -3.90
CA HIS A 105 -6.91 -4.83 -5.01
C HIS A 105 -5.45 -5.12 -4.61
N ASP A 106 -4.85 -6.09 -5.29
CA ASP A 106 -3.43 -6.39 -5.17
C ASP A 106 -2.60 -5.27 -5.82
N ALA A 107 -2.06 -4.37 -5.01
CA ALA A 107 -1.11 -3.39 -5.51
C ALA A 107 0.15 -4.10 -6.02
N CYS A 108 0.58 -3.81 -7.26
CA CYS A 108 1.69 -4.52 -7.91
C CYS A 108 2.99 -4.46 -7.09
N HIS A 109 3.29 -3.34 -6.44
CA HIS A 109 4.44 -3.19 -5.55
C HIS A 109 4.30 -3.99 -4.23
N LEU A 110 3.09 -4.38 -3.84
CA LEU A 110 2.90 -5.28 -2.71
C LEU A 110 2.97 -6.74 -3.16
N ALA A 111 2.15 -7.10 -4.15
CA ALA A 111 2.00 -8.48 -4.56
C ALA A 111 3.22 -9.01 -5.33
N SER A 112 3.76 -8.24 -6.28
CA SER A 112 4.85 -8.69 -7.16
C SER A 112 6.23 -8.37 -6.60
N ALA A 113 6.48 -7.12 -6.16
CA ALA A 113 7.78 -6.70 -5.69
C ALA A 113 8.06 -7.22 -4.27
N GLN A 114 7.13 -7.06 -3.34
CA GLN A 114 7.29 -7.51 -1.95
C GLN A 114 6.78 -8.94 -1.69
N ARG A 115 6.07 -9.57 -2.65
CA ARG A 115 5.47 -10.92 -2.54
C ARG A 115 4.49 -11.07 -1.38
N ILE A 116 3.80 -10.00 -1.03
CA ILE A 116 2.81 -9.94 0.05
C ILE A 116 1.41 -9.99 -0.58
N THR A 117 0.76 -11.14 -0.52
CA THR A 117 -0.58 -11.38 -1.09
C THR A 117 -1.54 -11.99 -0.07
N ARG A 118 -1.03 -12.83 0.82
CA ARG A 118 -1.81 -13.58 1.82
C ARG A 118 -2.21 -12.71 3.01
N GLN A 119 -1.28 -11.95 3.55
CA GLN A 119 -1.42 -11.19 4.80
C GLN A 119 -2.60 -10.20 4.77
N PRO A 120 -2.78 -9.36 3.73
CA PRO A 120 -3.95 -8.46 3.68
C PRO A 120 -5.28 -9.21 3.72
N ARG A 121 -5.36 -10.34 3.03
CA ARG A 121 -6.57 -11.18 2.97
C ARG A 121 -6.87 -11.84 4.31
N GLU A 122 -5.85 -12.34 5.00
CA GLU A 122 -6.00 -12.92 6.34
C GLU A 122 -6.50 -11.88 7.34
N LEU A 123 -5.97 -10.66 7.28
CA LEU A 123 -6.40 -9.56 8.13
C LEU A 123 -7.86 -9.17 7.87
N LEU A 124 -8.30 -9.12 6.61
CA LEU A 124 -9.70 -8.84 6.25
C LEU A 124 -10.63 -9.97 6.65
N ARG A 125 -10.28 -11.23 6.35
CA ARG A 125 -11.11 -12.40 6.68
C ARG A 125 -11.25 -12.65 8.18
N ALA A 126 -10.35 -12.09 8.99
CA ALA A 126 -10.46 -12.13 10.44
C ALA A 126 -11.49 -11.14 11.01
N ILE A 127 -12.09 -10.27 10.19
CA ILE A 127 -13.17 -9.38 10.58
C ILE A 127 -14.51 -10.16 10.47
N PRO A 128 -15.29 -10.29 11.55
CA PRO A 128 -16.56 -11.00 11.49
C PRO A 128 -17.51 -10.37 10.47
N GLU A 129 -18.26 -11.20 9.76
CA GLU A 129 -19.26 -10.85 8.73
C GLU A 129 -18.72 -10.10 7.50
N LEU A 130 -17.43 -9.78 7.43
CA LEU A 130 -16.82 -9.20 6.23
C LEU A 130 -16.51 -10.31 5.21
N GLN A 131 -16.91 -10.07 3.97
CA GLN A 131 -16.60 -10.97 2.85
C GLN A 131 -15.55 -10.34 1.94
N VAL A 132 -14.59 -11.14 1.48
CA VAL A 132 -13.57 -10.71 0.51
C VAL A 132 -13.90 -11.30 -0.86
N ALA A 133 -14.26 -10.44 -1.79
CA ALA A 133 -14.42 -10.78 -3.20
C ALA A 133 -13.08 -10.62 -3.92
N GLU A 134 -12.62 -11.68 -4.55
CA GLU A 134 -11.39 -11.65 -5.33
C GLU A 134 -11.62 -11.01 -6.71
N LEU A 135 -10.68 -10.20 -7.14
CA LEU A 135 -10.72 -9.60 -8.48
C LEU A 135 -10.23 -10.62 -9.52
N PRO A 136 -10.97 -10.87 -10.61
CA PRO A 136 -10.58 -11.83 -11.65
C PRO A 136 -9.22 -11.51 -12.29
N ASP A 137 -8.85 -10.22 -12.33
CA ASP A 137 -7.62 -9.71 -12.91
C ASP A 137 -6.65 -9.15 -11.85
N ALA A 138 -6.54 -9.81 -10.70
CA ALA A 138 -5.74 -9.37 -9.55
C ALA A 138 -4.30 -8.97 -9.94
N GLY A 139 -3.66 -9.71 -10.84
CA GLY A 139 -2.29 -9.44 -11.31
C GLY A 139 -2.14 -8.25 -12.27
N ILE A 140 -3.23 -7.58 -12.68
CA ILE A 140 -3.16 -6.46 -13.63
C ILE A 140 -3.06 -5.13 -12.86
N CYS A 141 -2.14 -4.28 -13.33
CA CYS A 141 -1.94 -2.94 -12.78
C CYS A 141 -3.23 -2.09 -12.85
N CYS A 142 -3.43 -1.22 -11.86
CA CYS A 142 -4.53 -0.24 -11.87
C CYS A 142 -4.34 0.90 -12.90
N GLY A 143 -3.12 1.05 -13.45
CA GLY A 143 -2.77 2.11 -14.38
C GLY A 143 -2.07 3.32 -13.75
N SER A 144 -1.95 3.40 -12.41
CA SER A 144 -1.24 4.50 -11.74
C SER A 144 0.27 4.46 -11.99
N ALA A 145 0.94 3.34 -11.67
CA ALA A 145 2.35 3.04 -11.90
C ALA A 145 3.30 4.25 -11.72
N GLY A 146 3.36 4.77 -10.51
CA GLY A 146 4.14 5.98 -10.21
C GLY A 146 3.53 7.21 -10.86
N ILE A 147 4.21 7.77 -11.86
CA ILE A 147 3.75 8.92 -12.66
C ILE A 147 3.23 8.50 -14.05
N TYR A 148 3.12 7.20 -14.32
CA TYR A 148 2.75 6.68 -15.63
C TYR A 148 1.40 7.22 -16.12
N ASN A 149 0.40 7.32 -15.22
CA ASN A 149 -0.90 7.89 -15.53
C ASN A 149 -0.86 9.36 -15.98
N LEU A 150 0.18 10.10 -15.63
CA LEU A 150 0.39 11.49 -16.04
C LEU A 150 1.09 11.56 -17.41
N VAL A 151 2.12 10.73 -17.62
CA VAL A 151 2.93 10.75 -18.85
C VAL A 151 2.37 9.88 -19.97
N GLN A 152 1.55 8.86 -19.63
CA GLN A 152 0.89 7.94 -20.56
C GLN A 152 -0.62 7.81 -20.25
N PRO A 153 -1.39 8.91 -20.34
CA PRO A 153 -2.78 8.91 -19.88
C PRO A 153 -3.71 8.00 -20.68
N GLY A 154 -3.42 7.74 -21.95
CA GLY A 154 -4.21 6.85 -22.81
C GLY A 154 -4.21 5.40 -22.30
N PRO A 155 -3.05 4.72 -22.27
CA PRO A 155 -2.93 3.37 -21.75
C PRO A 155 -3.33 3.26 -20.26
N ALA A 156 -3.02 4.27 -19.44
CA ALA A 156 -3.42 4.30 -18.05
C ALA A 156 -4.95 4.27 -17.85
N ARG A 157 -5.69 5.02 -18.68
CA ARG A 157 -7.17 4.98 -18.70
C ARG A 157 -7.70 3.61 -19.10
N GLN A 158 -7.08 2.93 -20.07
CA GLN A 158 -7.51 1.59 -20.49
C GLN A 158 -7.34 0.57 -19.36
N LEU A 159 -6.21 0.62 -18.64
CA LEU A 159 -5.96 -0.22 -17.45
C LEU A 159 -6.97 0.10 -16.33
N GLY A 160 -7.23 1.38 -16.09
CA GLY A 160 -8.23 1.83 -15.10
C GLY A 160 -9.64 1.34 -15.45
N ALA A 161 -10.08 1.49 -16.70
CA ALA A 161 -11.38 1.03 -17.15
C ALA A 161 -11.55 -0.50 -17.01
N ARG A 162 -10.51 -1.26 -17.35
CA ARG A 162 -10.50 -2.70 -17.14
C ARG A 162 -10.64 -3.04 -15.64
N LYS A 163 -9.91 -2.33 -14.77
CA LYS A 163 -9.98 -2.52 -13.32
C LYS A 163 -11.37 -2.15 -12.77
N ALA A 164 -11.97 -1.05 -13.23
CA ALA A 164 -13.31 -0.65 -12.86
C ALA A 164 -14.36 -1.72 -13.25
N SER A 165 -14.27 -2.27 -14.47
CA SER A 165 -15.12 -3.37 -14.93
C SER A 165 -14.97 -4.61 -14.04
N SER A 166 -13.73 -4.96 -13.68
CA SER A 166 -13.43 -6.08 -12.77
C SER A 166 -14.08 -5.89 -11.40
N VAL A 167 -13.95 -4.69 -10.82
CA VAL A 167 -14.59 -4.33 -9.54
C VAL A 167 -16.12 -4.41 -9.64
N ALA A 168 -16.70 -3.83 -10.69
CA ALA A 168 -18.16 -3.86 -10.89
C ALA A 168 -18.72 -5.29 -10.94
N GLY A 169 -17.97 -6.20 -11.58
CA GLY A 169 -18.36 -7.61 -11.69
C GLY A 169 -18.33 -8.39 -10.37
N THR A 170 -17.70 -7.88 -9.32
CA THR A 170 -17.65 -8.57 -8.00
C THR A 170 -18.90 -8.37 -7.15
N GLY A 171 -19.70 -7.36 -7.41
CA GLY A 171 -20.81 -6.96 -6.53
C GLY A 171 -20.36 -6.36 -5.19
N ALA A 172 -19.05 -6.10 -4.97
CA ALA A 172 -18.54 -5.57 -3.73
C ALA A 172 -19.07 -4.16 -3.41
N ASP A 173 -19.23 -3.87 -2.13
CA ASP A 173 -19.68 -2.57 -1.61
C ASP A 173 -18.52 -1.55 -1.57
N LEU A 174 -17.30 -2.03 -1.34
CA LEU A 174 -16.09 -1.25 -1.09
C LEU A 174 -14.91 -1.86 -1.80
N VAL A 175 -13.99 -1.02 -2.31
CA VAL A 175 -12.68 -1.48 -2.78
C VAL A 175 -11.64 -1.22 -1.69
N VAL A 176 -10.78 -2.20 -1.43
CA VAL A 176 -9.67 -2.06 -0.47
C VAL A 176 -8.33 -2.14 -1.18
N SER A 177 -7.44 -1.19 -0.91
CA SER A 177 -6.10 -1.15 -1.47
C SER A 177 -5.06 -0.72 -0.43
N GLY A 178 -3.89 -1.35 -0.41
CA GLY A 178 -2.73 -0.96 0.42
C GLY A 178 -1.80 0.05 -0.27
N ASN A 179 -2.28 0.78 -1.29
CA ASN A 179 -1.46 1.78 -1.99
C ASN A 179 -2.28 3.00 -2.43
N PRO A 180 -1.94 4.21 -1.92
CA PRO A 180 -2.71 5.43 -2.21
C PRO A 180 -2.84 5.76 -3.70
N GLY A 181 -1.77 5.59 -4.48
CA GLY A 181 -1.80 5.84 -5.93
C GLY A 181 -2.77 4.91 -6.65
N CYS A 182 -2.85 3.63 -6.25
CA CYS A 182 -3.84 2.69 -6.77
C CYS A 182 -5.26 3.08 -6.34
N ALA A 183 -5.45 3.46 -5.08
CA ALA A 183 -6.76 3.87 -4.57
C ALA A 183 -7.34 5.03 -5.37
N LEU A 184 -6.56 6.09 -5.57
CA LEU A 184 -6.96 7.26 -6.36
C LEU A 184 -7.27 6.90 -7.83
N GLN A 185 -6.42 6.08 -8.45
CA GLN A 185 -6.60 5.66 -9.84
C GLN A 185 -7.87 4.82 -10.02
N ILE A 186 -8.12 3.88 -9.10
CA ILE A 186 -9.32 3.03 -9.14
C ILE A 186 -10.58 3.86 -8.89
N ALA A 187 -10.58 4.74 -7.91
CA ALA A 187 -11.70 5.64 -7.63
C ALA A 187 -12.05 6.51 -8.85
N SER A 188 -11.04 7.11 -9.49
CA SER A 188 -11.22 7.89 -10.72
C SER A 188 -11.77 7.05 -11.87
N ALA A 189 -11.29 5.82 -12.04
CA ALA A 189 -11.75 4.94 -13.11
C ALA A 189 -13.20 4.46 -12.89
N LEU A 190 -13.58 4.17 -11.64
CA LEU A 190 -14.96 3.80 -11.26
C LEU A 190 -15.93 4.96 -11.49
N ALA A 191 -15.53 6.19 -11.14
CA ALA A 191 -16.33 7.39 -11.42
C ALA A 191 -16.51 7.62 -12.92
N ALA A 192 -15.44 7.45 -13.72
CA ALA A 192 -15.50 7.59 -15.18
C ALA A 192 -16.34 6.51 -15.89
N ALA A 193 -16.57 5.37 -15.22
CA ALA A 193 -17.40 4.27 -15.72
C ALA A 193 -18.86 4.33 -15.20
N ASP A 194 -19.28 5.43 -14.56
CA ASP A 194 -20.59 5.58 -13.92
C ASP A 194 -20.93 4.47 -12.92
N THR A 195 -19.92 3.87 -12.30
CA THR A 195 -20.05 2.83 -11.27
C THR A 195 -19.28 3.22 -10.00
N PRO A 196 -19.52 4.43 -9.43
CA PRO A 196 -18.75 4.90 -8.30
C PRO A 196 -18.88 3.95 -7.12
N LYS A 197 -17.74 3.62 -6.50
CA LYS A 197 -17.67 2.87 -5.25
C LYS A 197 -16.62 3.52 -4.37
N PRO A 198 -16.83 3.51 -3.06
CA PRO A 198 -15.81 3.96 -2.11
C PRO A 198 -14.56 3.08 -2.22
N VAL A 199 -13.41 3.71 -1.97
CA VAL A 199 -12.12 3.04 -1.93
C VAL A 199 -11.45 3.38 -0.61
N ALA A 200 -11.14 2.38 0.20
CA ALA A 200 -10.51 2.56 1.50
C ALA A 200 -9.13 1.89 1.56
N HIS A 201 -8.30 2.36 2.44
CA HIS A 201 -7.08 1.66 2.81
C HIS A 201 -7.38 0.49 3.76
N LEU A 202 -6.58 -0.58 3.71
CA LEU A 202 -6.70 -1.71 4.63
C LEU A 202 -6.73 -1.28 6.10
N ALA A 203 -5.92 -0.27 6.47
CA ALA A 203 -5.88 0.26 7.83
C ALA A 203 -7.21 0.88 8.27
N GLU A 204 -7.93 1.55 7.36
CA GLU A 204 -9.23 2.16 7.66
C GLU A 204 -10.31 1.11 7.95
N VAL A 205 -10.30 0.01 7.18
CA VAL A 205 -11.22 -1.11 7.39
C VAL A 205 -10.93 -1.81 8.73
N LEU A 206 -9.65 -2.02 9.04
CA LEU A 206 -9.25 -2.59 10.34
C LEU A 206 -9.62 -1.66 11.51
N ASP A 207 -9.37 -0.36 11.39
CA ASP A 207 -9.73 0.63 12.42
C ASP A 207 -11.24 0.70 12.65
N ALA A 208 -12.03 0.66 11.58
CA ALA A 208 -13.48 0.62 11.70
C ALA A 208 -13.96 -0.60 12.47
N SER A 209 -13.43 -1.79 12.18
CA SER A 209 -13.74 -3.01 12.92
C SER A 209 -13.29 -2.95 14.38
N ILE A 210 -12.06 -2.52 14.65
CA ILE A 210 -11.52 -2.43 16.02
C ILE A 210 -12.31 -1.45 16.87
N ARG A 211 -12.75 -0.33 16.29
CA ARG A 211 -13.52 0.71 16.99
C ARG A 211 -15.04 0.47 16.98
N ALA A 212 -15.50 -0.68 16.52
CA ALA A 212 -16.94 -0.99 16.38
C ALA A 212 -17.72 0.08 15.61
N ARG A 213 -17.12 0.69 14.59
CA ARG A 213 -17.80 1.66 13.73
C ARG A 213 -18.78 0.95 12.80
N SER A 214 -19.85 1.63 12.45
CA SER A 214 -20.77 1.11 11.42
C SER A 214 -20.07 0.97 10.08
N ALA A 215 -20.37 -0.09 9.33
CA ALA A 215 -19.90 -0.27 7.95
C ALA A 215 -20.20 0.94 7.06
N ARG A 216 -21.29 1.69 7.33
CA ARG A 216 -21.62 2.95 6.62
C ARG A 216 -20.53 4.03 6.73
N SER A 217 -19.65 3.96 7.74
CA SER A 217 -18.54 4.92 7.85
C SER A 217 -17.46 4.73 6.80
N LEU A 218 -17.50 3.60 6.07
CA LEU A 218 -16.59 3.25 4.98
C LEU A 218 -17.23 3.41 3.60
N LEU A 219 -18.55 3.50 3.56
CA LEU A 219 -19.38 3.63 2.34
C LEU A 219 -19.79 5.09 2.12
#